data_36668b0e6e5a00d0098aa0d6b4ac7439
#
_entry.id   36668b0e6e5a00d0098aa0d6b4ac7439
#
_cell.length_a   1.000
_cell.length_b   1.000
_cell.length_c   1.000
_cell.angle_alpha   90.00
_cell.angle_beta   90.00
_cell.angle_gamma   90.00
#
_symmetry.space_group_name_H-M   'P 1'
#
loop_
_entity.id
_entity.type
_entity.pdbx_description
1 polymer ?
#
loop_
_entity_poly.entity_id
_entity_poly.type
_entity_poly.pdbx_seq_one_letter_code
_entity_poly.pdbx_strand_id
1 'polypeptide(L)'
;FFEVNDVNPLNALSFQLENGKYLWDVVVLFAANINYDAEAGRPYVKCNPNVQYLLDNNETLLQPLRKRGIKVLLGILGNHDVAGVAQLSKQGAKDFARELAQYCKAYNLDGVNFDDEYSTEPGPDDLDNPAITTHGREAAARLCYETKLVMPDKLVTVFDYGAMYGETIVDGVDVKNWIDIVVPNYGSAARPIGELTFK
;
A
#
# COMPACT_ATOMS: atom_id res chain seq x y z
N PHE A 1 -0.81 -11.28 8.42
CA PHE A 1 -1.07 -9.83 8.43
C PHE A 1 -1.97 -9.47 9.60
N PHE A 2 -1.62 -8.42 10.30
CA PHE A 2 -2.40 -7.82 11.37
C PHE A 2 -2.67 -6.36 11.01
N GLU A 3 -3.93 -6.03 10.76
CA GLU A 3 -4.36 -4.68 10.40
C GLU A 3 -4.56 -3.86 11.67
N VAL A 4 -4.00 -2.66 11.68
CA VAL A 4 -4.11 -1.69 12.79
C VAL A 4 -4.96 -0.52 12.32
N ASN A 5 -6.23 -0.51 12.74
CA ASN A 5 -7.14 0.60 12.51
C ASN A 5 -7.22 1.46 13.79
N ASP A 6 -8.00 1.03 14.79
CA ASP A 6 -8.18 1.76 16.05
C ASP A 6 -7.59 1.03 17.27
N VAL A 7 -6.61 0.16 17.05
CA VAL A 7 -6.00 -0.66 18.09
C VAL A 7 -4.52 -0.35 18.26
N ASN A 8 -3.97 -0.67 19.43
CA ASN A 8 -2.54 -0.53 19.65
C ASN A 8 -1.77 -1.56 18.81
N PRO A 9 -0.84 -1.15 17.95
CA PRO A 9 -0.07 -2.06 17.11
C PRO A 9 0.74 -3.09 17.92
N LEU A 10 1.14 -2.76 19.14
CA LEU A 10 1.85 -3.67 20.04
C LEU A 10 1.00 -4.88 20.47
N ASN A 11 -0.32 -4.86 20.28
CA ASN A 11 -1.17 -6.02 20.50
C ASN A 11 -0.75 -7.22 19.63
N ALA A 12 -0.12 -6.98 18.47
CA ALA A 12 0.44 -8.04 17.64
C ALA A 12 1.46 -8.92 18.38
N LEU A 13 2.14 -8.37 19.39
CA LEU A 13 3.13 -9.09 20.21
C LEU A 13 2.50 -10.05 21.23
N SER A 14 1.21 -9.91 21.50
CA SER A 14 0.48 -10.78 22.44
C SER A 14 0.12 -12.15 21.85
N PHE A 15 0.24 -12.29 20.53
CA PHE A 15 -0.10 -13.54 19.82
C PHE A 15 1.17 -14.32 19.51
N GLN A 16 1.37 -15.42 20.22
CA GLN A 16 2.50 -16.32 20.03
C GLN A 16 2.02 -17.74 19.75
N LEU A 17 2.77 -18.41 18.91
CA LEU A 17 2.62 -19.84 18.65
C LEU A 17 3.27 -20.65 19.79
N GLU A 18 2.93 -21.94 19.90
CA GLU A 18 3.50 -22.85 20.90
C GLU A 18 5.04 -22.93 20.87
N ASN A 19 5.63 -22.71 19.70
CA ASN A 19 7.10 -22.68 19.51
C ASN A 19 7.76 -21.34 19.88
N GLY A 20 6.99 -20.40 20.45
CA GLY A 20 7.47 -19.08 20.88
C GLY A 20 7.61 -18.03 19.76
N LYS A 21 7.32 -18.36 18.50
CA LYS A 21 7.30 -17.39 17.40
C LYS A 21 6.03 -16.56 17.48
N TYR A 22 6.12 -15.30 17.02
CA TYR A 22 4.93 -14.47 16.88
C TYR A 22 4.02 -15.02 15.78
N LEU A 23 2.72 -14.91 15.98
CA LEU A 23 1.71 -15.33 15.02
C LEU A 23 1.73 -14.47 13.76
N TRP A 24 2.01 -13.17 13.93
CA TRP A 24 1.94 -12.17 12.88
C TRP A 24 3.33 -11.84 12.34
N ASP A 25 3.50 -11.91 11.02
CA ASP A 25 4.73 -11.54 10.33
C ASP A 25 4.71 -10.08 9.87
N VAL A 26 3.51 -9.53 9.66
CA VAL A 26 3.28 -8.20 9.09
C VAL A 26 2.19 -7.48 9.85
N VAL A 27 2.45 -6.22 10.20
CA VAL A 27 1.47 -5.24 10.69
C VAL A 27 1.26 -4.18 9.62
N VAL A 28 0.01 -3.89 9.29
CA VAL A 28 -0.39 -2.84 8.35
C VAL A 28 -1.06 -1.71 9.12
N LEU A 29 -0.50 -0.50 9.03
CA LEU A 29 -1.11 0.72 9.57
C LEU A 29 -2.25 1.15 8.63
N PHE A 30 -3.49 0.93 9.02
CA PHE A 30 -4.64 1.10 8.15
C PHE A 30 -5.52 2.27 8.60
N ALA A 31 -5.60 3.32 7.79
CA ALA A 31 -4.84 3.53 6.59
C ALA A 31 -4.43 4.99 6.48
N ALA A 32 -3.33 5.24 5.81
CA ALA A 32 -3.15 6.52 5.16
C ALA A 32 -4.00 6.54 3.87
N ASN A 33 -4.28 7.74 3.37
CA ASN A 33 -5.10 7.91 2.19
C ASN A 33 -4.29 8.51 1.04
N ILE A 34 -4.74 8.21 -0.18
CA ILE A 34 -4.31 8.94 -1.36
C ILE A 34 -5.31 10.06 -1.65
N ASN A 35 -4.83 11.29 -1.80
CA ASN A 35 -5.61 12.44 -2.21
C ASN A 35 -4.90 13.21 -3.33
N TYR A 36 -5.61 14.12 -3.99
CA TYR A 36 -5.06 15.00 -5.01
C TYR A 36 -4.90 16.43 -4.49
N ASP A 37 -3.72 16.99 -4.68
CA ASP A 37 -3.43 18.38 -4.41
C ASP A 37 -3.52 19.16 -5.74
N ALA A 38 -4.61 19.91 -5.91
CA ALA A 38 -4.87 20.67 -7.13
C ALA A 38 -3.89 21.85 -7.32
N GLU A 39 -3.34 22.42 -6.25
CA GLU A 39 -2.37 23.50 -6.32
C GLU A 39 -0.98 22.96 -6.73
N ALA A 40 -0.56 21.86 -6.15
CA ALA A 40 0.69 21.20 -6.50
C ALA A 40 0.60 20.34 -7.77
N GLY A 41 -0.63 20.03 -8.24
CA GLY A 41 -0.88 19.26 -9.45
C GLY A 41 -0.47 17.79 -9.34
N ARG A 42 -0.54 17.19 -8.14
CA ARG A 42 -0.06 15.82 -7.90
C ARG A 42 -0.84 15.08 -6.81
N PRO A 43 -0.86 13.73 -6.85
CA PRO A 43 -1.34 12.94 -5.72
C PRO A 43 -0.39 13.06 -4.54
N TYR A 44 -0.92 12.93 -3.32
CA TYR A 44 -0.15 12.97 -2.08
C TYR A 44 -0.70 12.01 -1.02
N VAL A 45 0.17 11.67 -0.04
CA VAL A 45 -0.19 10.84 1.12
C VAL A 45 -0.85 11.70 2.18
N LYS A 46 -2.07 11.36 2.58
CA LYS A 46 -2.80 12.01 3.66
C LYS A 46 -2.99 11.02 4.82
N CYS A 47 -2.28 11.21 5.90
CA CYS A 47 -2.51 10.43 7.10
C CYS A 47 -3.74 10.96 7.87
N ASN A 48 -4.62 10.05 8.30
CA ASN A 48 -5.61 10.38 9.30
C ASN A 48 -4.93 10.59 10.68
N PRO A 49 -5.61 11.18 11.68
CA PRO A 49 -5.00 11.44 12.98
C PRO A 49 -4.43 10.20 13.67
N ASN A 50 -5.08 9.04 13.52
CA ASN A 50 -4.63 7.80 14.15
C ASN A 50 -3.32 7.31 13.54
N VAL A 51 -3.24 7.28 12.20
CA VAL A 51 -2.00 6.90 11.49
C VAL A 51 -0.88 7.88 11.78
N GLN A 52 -1.18 9.19 11.75
CA GLN A 52 -0.18 10.21 12.08
C GLN A 52 0.34 10.05 13.51
N TYR A 53 -0.53 9.79 14.47
CA TYR A 53 -0.12 9.51 15.85
C TYR A 53 0.82 8.32 15.95
N LEU A 54 0.57 7.24 15.22
CA LEU A 54 1.44 6.06 15.20
C LEU A 54 2.81 6.38 14.59
N LEU A 55 2.84 7.17 13.53
CA LEU A 55 4.07 7.60 12.87
C LEU A 55 4.88 8.54 13.77
N ASP A 56 4.24 9.49 14.44
CA ASP A 56 4.88 10.44 15.36
C ASP A 56 5.45 9.72 16.60
N ASN A 57 4.83 8.63 17.02
CA ASN A 57 5.28 7.78 18.12
C ASN A 57 5.99 6.50 17.65
N ASN A 58 6.55 6.52 16.45
CA ASN A 58 7.18 5.40 15.77
C ASN A 58 8.17 4.62 16.64
N GLU A 59 9.07 5.30 17.36
CA GLU A 59 10.10 4.66 18.19
C GLU A 59 9.53 3.78 19.30
N THR A 60 8.37 4.14 19.84
CA THR A 60 7.73 3.44 20.96
C THR A 60 6.65 2.45 20.52
N LEU A 61 6.00 2.68 19.38
CA LEU A 61 4.87 1.88 18.94
C LEU A 61 5.19 0.94 17.76
N LEU A 62 6.10 1.34 16.85
CA LEU A 62 6.36 0.59 15.62
C LEU A 62 7.72 -0.12 15.65
N GLN A 63 8.79 0.56 16.10
CA GLN A 63 10.11 -0.06 16.14
C GLN A 63 10.22 -1.28 17.07
N PRO A 64 9.45 -1.40 18.18
CA PRO A 64 9.42 -2.63 18.95
C PRO A 64 8.94 -3.87 18.17
N LEU A 65 8.00 -3.69 17.22
CA LEU A 65 7.56 -4.75 16.31
C LEU A 65 8.70 -5.18 15.39
N ARG A 66 9.34 -4.22 14.74
CA ARG A 66 10.45 -4.46 13.80
C ARG A 66 11.63 -5.13 14.46
N LYS A 67 11.98 -4.72 15.69
CA LYS A 67 13.04 -5.36 16.49
C LYS A 67 12.77 -6.84 16.78
N ARG A 68 11.51 -7.27 16.66
CA ARG A 68 11.07 -8.66 16.84
C ARG A 68 10.83 -9.40 15.52
N GLY A 69 11.20 -8.77 14.40
CA GLY A 69 11.11 -9.36 13.07
C GLY A 69 9.74 -9.19 12.39
N ILE A 70 8.78 -8.51 13.03
CA ILE A 70 7.47 -8.19 12.44
C ILE A 70 7.66 -6.98 11.53
N LYS A 71 7.25 -7.10 10.27
CA LYS A 71 7.30 -6.01 9.30
C LYS A 71 6.18 -5.02 9.55
N VAL A 72 6.44 -3.72 9.34
CA VAL A 72 5.46 -2.65 9.49
C VAL A 72 5.27 -1.96 8.14
N LEU A 73 4.06 -2.03 7.60
CA LEU A 73 3.69 -1.44 6.31
C LEU A 73 2.71 -0.29 6.51
N LEU A 74 2.77 0.70 5.62
CA LEU A 74 1.74 1.74 5.52
C LEU A 74 0.65 1.26 4.56
N GLY A 75 -0.57 1.14 5.05
CA GLY A 75 -1.75 0.90 4.22
C GLY A 75 -2.13 2.17 3.48
N ILE A 76 -2.49 2.05 2.21
CA ILE A 76 -2.93 3.14 1.35
C ILE A 76 -4.31 2.83 0.81
N LEU A 77 -5.26 3.72 1.07
CA LEU A 77 -6.67 3.61 0.72
C LEU A 77 -7.14 4.89 0.01
N GLY A 78 -8.15 4.80 -0.84
CA GLY A 78 -8.85 5.95 -1.40
C GLY A 78 -9.52 6.81 -0.32
N ASN A 79 -9.92 8.04 -0.67
CA ASN A 79 -10.54 8.99 0.27
C ASN A 79 -11.62 9.86 -0.38
N HIS A 80 -12.50 9.24 -1.17
CA HIS A 80 -13.55 9.95 -1.92
C HIS A 80 -13.00 11.07 -2.83
N ASP A 81 -11.77 10.90 -3.29
CA ASP A 81 -11.05 11.80 -4.18
C ASP A 81 -10.88 11.13 -5.55
N VAL A 82 -10.60 11.93 -6.57
CA VAL A 82 -10.28 11.44 -7.92
C VAL A 82 -8.92 10.75 -7.98
N ALA A 83 -8.01 11.05 -7.06
CA ALA A 83 -6.80 10.27 -6.89
C ALA A 83 -7.11 8.97 -6.12
N GLY A 84 -6.79 7.85 -6.73
CA GLY A 84 -6.95 6.52 -6.16
C GLY A 84 -5.82 5.60 -6.57
N VAL A 85 -5.66 4.49 -5.85
CA VAL A 85 -4.56 3.54 -6.09
C VAL A 85 -4.64 2.85 -7.46
N ALA A 86 -5.83 2.82 -8.07
CA ALA A 86 -6.08 2.20 -9.36
C ALA A 86 -6.45 3.21 -10.47
N GLN A 87 -6.14 4.49 -10.30
CA GLN A 87 -6.51 5.54 -11.26
C GLN A 87 -5.46 6.66 -11.41
N LEU A 88 -4.21 6.35 -11.06
CA LEU A 88 -3.08 7.23 -11.39
C LEU A 88 -2.53 6.94 -12.78
N SER A 89 -2.24 8.00 -13.53
CA SER A 89 -1.44 7.89 -14.74
C SER A 89 -0.01 7.43 -14.41
N LYS A 90 0.79 7.14 -15.42
CA LYS A 90 2.22 6.81 -15.21
C LYS A 90 2.95 7.95 -14.47
N GLN A 91 2.62 9.21 -14.73
CA GLN A 91 3.22 10.35 -14.04
C GLN A 91 2.75 10.44 -12.59
N GLY A 92 1.43 10.36 -12.36
CA GLY A 92 0.86 10.38 -11.02
C GLY A 92 1.39 9.23 -10.14
N ALA A 93 1.50 8.04 -10.71
CA ALA A 93 2.06 6.87 -10.03
C ALA A 93 3.53 7.09 -9.62
N LYS A 94 4.36 7.69 -10.49
CA LYS A 94 5.75 8.02 -10.16
C LYS A 94 5.87 9.04 -9.04
N ASP A 95 5.03 10.07 -9.06
CA ASP A 95 5.07 11.14 -8.06
C ASP A 95 4.63 10.61 -6.70
N PHE A 96 3.54 9.83 -6.67
CA PHE A 96 3.07 9.20 -5.45
C PHE A 96 4.06 8.17 -4.89
N ALA A 97 4.64 7.33 -5.75
CA ALA A 97 5.65 6.36 -5.35
C ALA A 97 6.88 7.00 -4.68
N ARG A 98 7.33 8.15 -5.18
CA ARG A 98 8.44 8.90 -4.55
C ARG A 98 8.07 9.42 -3.16
N GLU A 99 6.84 9.88 -2.97
CA GLU A 99 6.37 10.32 -1.66
C GLU A 99 6.25 9.13 -0.69
N LEU A 100 5.72 7.99 -1.14
CA LEU A 100 5.72 6.75 -0.33
C LEU A 100 7.13 6.33 0.10
N ALA A 101 8.11 6.45 -0.80
CA ALA A 101 9.49 6.16 -0.46
C ALA A 101 10.05 7.11 0.61
N GLN A 102 9.64 8.40 0.59
CA GLN A 102 10.00 9.36 1.63
C GLN A 102 9.37 8.99 2.98
N TYR A 103 8.10 8.61 3.01
CA TYR A 103 7.44 8.11 4.23
C TYR A 103 8.12 6.86 4.79
N CYS A 104 8.36 5.86 3.95
CA CYS A 104 9.05 4.64 4.37
C CYS A 104 10.45 4.92 4.94
N LYS A 105 11.15 5.88 4.37
CA LYS A 105 12.47 6.31 4.86
C LYS A 105 12.36 7.10 6.17
N ALA A 106 11.47 8.10 6.24
CA ALA A 106 11.34 8.99 7.39
C ALA A 106 10.92 8.23 8.65
N TYR A 107 10.01 7.29 8.51
CA TYR A 107 9.45 6.52 9.62
C TYR A 107 10.03 5.10 9.74
N ASN A 108 11.06 4.79 8.96
CA ASN A 108 11.73 3.48 8.97
C ASN A 108 10.72 2.32 8.83
N LEU A 109 9.79 2.42 7.87
CA LEU A 109 8.81 1.39 7.56
C LEU A 109 9.39 0.34 6.61
N ASP A 110 8.77 -0.85 6.58
CA ASP A 110 9.23 -1.97 5.77
C ASP A 110 8.59 -1.99 4.36
N GLY A 111 7.59 -1.13 4.10
CA GLY A 111 6.94 -1.03 2.80
C GLY A 111 5.50 -0.51 2.89
N VAL A 112 4.70 -0.87 1.89
CA VAL A 112 3.32 -0.40 1.74
C VAL A 112 2.36 -1.55 1.42
N ASN A 113 1.07 -1.33 1.71
CA ASN A 113 -0.04 -2.18 1.29
C ASN A 113 -1.07 -1.34 0.57
N PHE A 114 -1.45 -1.71 -0.65
CA PHE A 114 -2.45 -1.00 -1.43
C PHE A 114 -3.80 -1.69 -1.35
N ASP A 115 -4.85 -0.88 -1.17
CA ASP A 115 -6.25 -1.29 -1.14
C ASP A 115 -7.07 -0.36 -2.03
N ASP A 116 -7.82 -0.93 -2.99
CA ASP A 116 -8.56 -0.18 -3.99
C ASP A 116 -10.03 -0.03 -3.58
N GLU A 117 -10.25 0.87 -2.63
CA GLU A 117 -11.57 1.24 -2.16
C GLU A 117 -11.72 2.76 -2.00
N TYR A 118 -12.95 3.24 -2.00
CA TYR A 118 -13.35 4.61 -1.66
C TYR A 118 -12.75 5.71 -2.54
N SER A 119 -12.35 5.43 -3.77
CA SER A 119 -11.99 6.45 -4.75
C SER A 119 -13.20 6.88 -5.56
N THR A 120 -13.21 8.14 -6.02
CA THR A 120 -14.23 8.66 -6.94
C THR A 120 -13.80 8.33 -8.38
N GLU A 121 -14.69 7.73 -9.17
CA GLU A 121 -14.40 7.46 -10.59
C GLU A 121 -14.09 8.77 -11.33
N PRO A 122 -12.99 8.85 -12.09
CA PRO A 122 -12.64 10.05 -12.86
C PRO A 122 -13.67 10.35 -13.94
N GLY A 123 -14.18 11.59 -13.93
CA GLY A 123 -15.00 12.12 -15.03
C GLY A 123 -14.15 12.62 -16.20
N PRO A 124 -14.78 13.04 -17.31
CA PRO A 124 -14.05 13.55 -18.48
C PRO A 124 -13.06 14.67 -18.17
N ASP A 125 -13.48 15.63 -17.32
CA ASP A 125 -12.63 16.78 -16.94
C ASP A 125 -11.44 16.36 -16.08
N ASP A 126 -11.58 15.29 -15.28
CA ASP A 126 -10.49 14.75 -14.47
C ASP A 126 -9.42 14.06 -15.32
N LEU A 127 -9.83 13.51 -16.47
CA LEU A 127 -8.91 12.82 -17.39
C LEU A 127 -8.03 13.79 -18.21
N ASP A 128 -8.32 15.08 -18.19
CA ASP A 128 -7.42 16.12 -18.72
C ASP A 128 -6.25 16.38 -17.76
N ASN A 129 -6.33 15.88 -16.52
CA ASN A 129 -5.28 15.97 -15.54
C ASN A 129 -4.14 14.96 -15.85
N PRO A 130 -2.88 15.42 -16.02
CA PRO A 130 -1.77 14.54 -16.39
C PRO A 130 -1.43 13.48 -15.33
N ALA A 131 -1.89 13.64 -14.08
CA ALA A 131 -1.65 12.68 -13.00
C ALA A 131 -2.73 11.58 -12.89
N ILE A 132 -3.88 11.76 -13.55
CA ILE A 132 -5.05 10.88 -13.41
C ILE A 132 -5.26 10.09 -14.72
N THR A 133 -5.84 8.91 -14.59
CA THR A 133 -6.29 8.08 -15.71
C THR A 133 -7.56 7.34 -15.32
N THR A 134 -8.17 6.62 -16.25
CA THR A 134 -9.31 5.75 -15.96
C THR A 134 -8.97 4.72 -14.90
N HIS A 135 -9.93 4.47 -14.00
CA HIS A 135 -9.79 3.42 -13.01
C HIS A 135 -9.60 2.05 -13.67
N GLY A 136 -8.65 1.28 -13.19
CA GLY A 136 -8.44 -0.07 -13.72
C GLY A 136 -7.13 -0.74 -13.31
N ARG A 137 -7.03 -2.00 -13.71
CA ARG A 137 -5.92 -2.90 -13.36
C ARG A 137 -4.56 -2.42 -13.86
N GLU A 138 -4.52 -1.79 -15.03
CA GLU A 138 -3.28 -1.25 -15.59
C GLU A 138 -2.72 -0.11 -14.72
N ALA A 139 -3.60 0.77 -14.22
CA ALA A 139 -3.21 1.87 -13.34
C ALA A 139 -2.76 1.34 -11.96
N ALA A 140 -3.47 0.37 -11.39
CA ALA A 140 -3.09 -0.30 -10.15
C ALA A 140 -1.71 -0.98 -10.26
N ALA A 141 -1.51 -1.76 -11.32
CA ALA A 141 -0.23 -2.41 -11.59
C ALA A 141 0.90 -1.40 -11.82
N ARG A 142 0.60 -0.29 -12.52
CA ARG A 142 1.55 0.81 -12.73
C ARG A 142 2.00 1.40 -11.40
N LEU A 143 1.09 1.68 -10.46
CA LEU A 143 1.46 2.20 -9.15
C LEU A 143 2.36 1.23 -8.38
N CYS A 144 2.01 -0.05 -8.33
CA CYS A 144 2.85 -1.07 -7.66
C CYS A 144 4.26 -1.13 -8.27
N TYR A 145 4.35 -1.15 -9.60
CA TYR A 145 5.61 -1.18 -10.34
C TYR A 145 6.49 0.04 -10.05
N GLU A 146 5.94 1.27 -10.19
CA GLU A 146 6.69 2.51 -9.93
C GLU A 146 7.12 2.59 -8.44
N THR A 147 6.28 2.09 -7.53
CA THR A 147 6.61 2.00 -6.11
C THR A 147 7.80 1.07 -5.87
N LYS A 148 7.79 -0.12 -6.48
CA LYS A 148 8.91 -1.06 -6.36
C LYS A 148 10.21 -0.54 -6.98
N LEU A 149 10.12 0.23 -8.07
CA LEU A 149 11.29 0.85 -8.70
C LEU A 149 12.00 1.84 -7.78
N VAL A 150 11.26 2.66 -7.03
CA VAL A 150 11.85 3.69 -6.16
C VAL A 150 12.25 3.19 -4.78
N MET A 151 11.75 2.04 -4.36
CA MET A 151 12.11 1.39 -3.09
C MET A 151 12.23 -0.14 -3.24
N PRO A 152 13.24 -0.62 -3.99
CA PRO A 152 13.38 -2.04 -4.35
C PRO A 152 13.53 -2.98 -3.14
N ASP A 153 14.08 -2.48 -2.04
CA ASP A 153 14.30 -3.25 -0.81
C ASP A 153 13.10 -3.26 0.14
N LYS A 154 12.01 -2.56 -0.22
CA LYS A 154 10.79 -2.50 0.59
C LYS A 154 9.71 -3.42 0.03
N LEU A 155 8.82 -3.84 0.91
CA LEU A 155 7.67 -4.65 0.51
C LEU A 155 6.63 -3.79 -0.22
N VAL A 156 6.18 -4.26 -1.36
CA VAL A 156 4.99 -3.79 -2.06
C VAL A 156 3.96 -4.91 -1.99
N THR A 157 2.89 -4.69 -1.26
CA THR A 157 1.85 -5.67 -1.05
C THR A 157 0.50 -5.12 -1.49
N VAL A 158 -0.42 -5.98 -1.84
CA VAL A 158 -1.76 -5.59 -2.27
C VAL A 158 -2.82 -6.42 -1.54
N PHE A 159 -3.96 -5.79 -1.24
CA PHE A 159 -5.18 -6.49 -0.90
C PHE A 159 -5.89 -6.85 -2.20
N ASP A 160 -6.29 -8.12 -2.37
CA ASP A 160 -6.93 -8.62 -3.60
C ASP A 160 -8.40 -8.16 -3.66
N TYR A 161 -8.58 -6.86 -3.86
CA TYR A 161 -9.85 -6.19 -3.97
C TYR A 161 -9.82 -5.15 -5.11
N GLY A 162 -10.99 -4.75 -5.63
CA GLY A 162 -11.09 -3.78 -6.70
C GLY A 162 -10.25 -4.14 -7.92
N ALA A 163 -9.44 -3.20 -8.37
CA ALA A 163 -8.56 -3.37 -9.53
C ALA A 163 -7.12 -3.80 -9.17
N MET A 164 -6.83 -4.06 -7.88
CA MET A 164 -5.46 -4.42 -7.43
C MET A 164 -4.97 -5.78 -7.93
N TYR A 165 -5.82 -6.51 -8.62
CA TYR A 165 -5.55 -7.85 -9.12
C TYR A 165 -5.79 -7.96 -10.64
N GLY A 166 -4.88 -8.62 -11.35
CA GLY A 166 -5.12 -9.09 -12.71
C GLY A 166 -4.08 -8.73 -13.77
N GLU A 167 -3.39 -7.58 -13.67
CA GLU A 167 -2.26 -7.31 -14.55
C GLU A 167 -1.00 -7.97 -14.02
N THR A 168 -0.29 -8.64 -14.93
CA THR A 168 0.90 -9.43 -14.57
C THR A 168 2.19 -8.92 -15.21
N ILE A 169 2.11 -8.00 -16.18
CA ILE A 169 3.27 -7.44 -16.88
C ILE A 169 3.14 -5.92 -17.00
N VAL A 170 4.15 -5.19 -16.54
CA VAL A 170 4.27 -3.74 -16.70
C VAL A 170 5.62 -3.43 -17.33
N ASP A 171 5.62 -2.67 -18.44
CA ASP A 171 6.82 -2.33 -19.22
C ASP A 171 7.71 -3.57 -19.53
N GLY A 172 7.09 -4.75 -19.77
CA GLY A 172 7.76 -6.01 -20.01
C GLY A 172 8.32 -6.72 -18.77
N VAL A 173 8.06 -6.22 -17.58
CA VAL A 173 8.52 -6.78 -16.29
C VAL A 173 7.39 -7.55 -15.63
N ASP A 174 7.67 -8.81 -15.28
CA ASP A 174 6.72 -9.72 -14.64
C ASP A 174 6.39 -9.28 -13.21
N VAL A 175 5.15 -9.51 -12.78
CA VAL A 175 4.57 -9.14 -11.49
C VAL A 175 5.39 -9.61 -10.28
N LYS A 176 6.04 -10.76 -10.37
CA LYS A 176 6.92 -11.29 -9.30
C LYS A 176 8.10 -10.37 -8.96
N ASN A 177 8.40 -9.39 -9.80
CA ASN A 177 9.47 -8.41 -9.57
C ASN A 177 8.96 -7.11 -8.95
N TRP A 178 7.65 -6.91 -8.83
CA TRP A 178 7.09 -5.64 -8.33
C TRP A 178 5.90 -5.79 -7.36
N ILE A 179 5.39 -7.01 -7.10
CA ILE A 179 4.54 -7.32 -5.94
C ILE A 179 5.23 -8.43 -5.15
N ASP A 180 5.35 -8.23 -3.84
CA ASP A 180 5.97 -9.21 -2.94
C ASP A 180 4.92 -10.14 -2.31
N ILE A 181 3.75 -9.61 -1.93
CA ILE A 181 2.70 -10.38 -1.27
C ILE A 181 1.33 -9.89 -1.75
N VAL A 182 0.44 -10.84 -2.01
CA VAL A 182 -0.99 -10.57 -2.22
C VAL A 182 -1.76 -11.10 -1.02
N VAL A 183 -2.55 -10.23 -0.40
CA VAL A 183 -3.45 -10.59 0.70
C VAL A 183 -4.82 -10.90 0.08
N PRO A 184 -5.34 -12.14 0.21
CA PRO A 184 -6.62 -12.49 -0.39
C PRO A 184 -7.77 -11.74 0.28
N ASN A 185 -8.79 -11.41 -0.49
CA ASN A 185 -10.04 -10.86 0.02
C ASN A 185 -10.69 -11.82 1.02
N TYR A 186 -11.40 -11.29 2.00
CA TYR A 186 -12.02 -12.02 3.10
C TYR A 186 -12.76 -13.27 2.65
N GLY A 187 -12.38 -14.43 3.20
CA GLY A 187 -13.00 -15.72 2.90
C GLY A 187 -12.81 -16.24 1.49
N SER A 188 -12.08 -15.56 0.62
CA SER A 188 -11.75 -16.04 -0.71
C SER A 188 -10.51 -16.94 -0.68
N ALA A 189 -10.44 -17.85 -1.66
CA ALA A 189 -9.21 -18.59 -1.89
C ALA A 189 -8.13 -17.65 -2.41
N ALA A 190 -6.89 -17.85 -1.96
CA ALA A 190 -5.74 -17.16 -2.50
C ALA A 190 -5.66 -17.35 -4.02
N ARG A 191 -5.54 -16.25 -4.75
CA ARG A 191 -5.39 -16.27 -6.21
C ARG A 191 -3.98 -15.84 -6.57
N PRO A 192 -3.25 -16.62 -7.37
CA PRO A 192 -1.91 -16.22 -7.79
C PRO A 192 -1.99 -15.03 -8.75
N ILE A 193 -1.03 -14.12 -8.67
CA ILE A 193 -0.77 -13.10 -9.68
C ILE A 193 0.45 -13.59 -10.47
N GLY A 194 0.25 -13.94 -11.73
CA GLY A 194 1.30 -14.54 -12.54
C GLY A 194 1.84 -15.82 -11.91
N GLU A 195 3.13 -15.85 -11.61
CA GLU A 195 3.80 -16.98 -10.93
C GLU A 195 3.82 -16.86 -9.40
N LEU A 196 3.25 -15.80 -8.82
CA LEU A 196 3.17 -15.65 -7.36
C LEU A 196 2.24 -16.69 -6.79
N THR A 197 2.74 -17.46 -5.86
CA THR A 197 1.95 -18.40 -5.07
C THR A 197 1.99 -17.98 -3.61
N PHE A 198 0.85 -18.05 -2.95
CA PHE A 198 0.81 -17.87 -1.49
C PHE A 198 1.43 -19.11 -0.84
N LYS A 199 2.33 -18.88 0.07
CA LYS A 199 2.90 -19.93 0.91
C LYS A 199 2.22 -19.98 2.26
#